data_7e5505d2b0b25f107fa79743b3a7e601
#
_entry.id   7e5505d2b0b25f107fa79743b3a7e601
#
_cell.length_a   1.000
_cell.length_b   1.000
_cell.length_c   1.000
_cell.angle_alpha   90.00
_cell.angle_beta   90.00
_cell.angle_gamma   90.00
#
_symmetry.space_group_name_H-M   'P 1'
#
loop_
_entity.id
_entity.type
_entity.pdbx_description
1 polymer ?
#
loop_
_entity_poly.entity_id
_entity_poly.type
_entity_poly.pdbx_seq_one_letter_code
_entity_poly.pdbx_strand_id
1 'polypeptide(L)'
;MTKPALDTRDDIRFLFGNEERRLRDVDPQMTVLSWLRLNERKTGTKEGCAEGDCGACTVILGEPDGMGSMRYRTVNACIQFMPTLDGKQLLTVEHLKSDDGSLHPVQQAMVETHGSQCGFCTPGFVMSLYQLWLDGGEDDRGAINDALAGNLCRCTGYGPIIEAARKAGGISATDPVEQKRRSDIATRLTAMIKGAGMLALETPVGRYFAPRSSDELAALLVAHPDATVLAGGTDVGLWVTKMLKRLDPIIYIGDVADLKSVREKDGALTIGAGVTYSDAHAALGMIAGDVGELVRRIGSRQIRNAGTVGGNIANGSPIGDTPPALIALGARIVLRMGDIRREVALEDFFITYGKQDRAKGEFVESIIVPKPAAGVQFKAYKISKRFDQD
;
A
#
# COMPACT_ATOMS: atom_id res chain seq x y z
N MET A 1 -24.15 24.66 -16.39
CA MET A 1 -24.26 24.60 -14.93
C MET A 1 -22.83 24.54 -14.38
N THR A 2 -22.39 25.55 -13.66
CA THR A 2 -21.10 25.53 -12.96
C THR A 2 -21.15 24.42 -11.90
N LYS A 3 -20.27 23.39 -12.02
CA LYS A 3 -20.10 22.42 -10.94
C LYS A 3 -19.77 23.18 -9.64
N PRO A 4 -20.38 22.82 -8.50
CA PRO A 4 -20.02 23.44 -7.23
C PRO A 4 -18.53 23.29 -7.01
N ALA A 5 -17.88 24.33 -6.48
CA ALA A 5 -16.48 24.27 -6.09
C ALA A 5 -16.30 23.10 -5.10
N LEU A 6 -15.28 22.28 -5.30
CA LEU A 6 -14.94 21.19 -4.37
C LEU A 6 -14.61 21.82 -3.01
N ASP A 7 -15.22 21.30 -1.95
CA ASP A 7 -14.84 21.68 -0.59
C ASP A 7 -13.46 21.07 -0.29
N THR A 8 -12.49 21.94 -0.01
CA THR A 8 -11.08 21.55 0.15
C THR A 8 -10.48 22.06 1.46
N ARG A 9 -9.45 21.38 1.93
CA ARG A 9 -8.59 21.79 3.05
C ARG A 9 -7.12 21.61 2.72
N ASP A 10 -6.25 22.31 3.44
CA ASP A 10 -4.81 22.43 3.20
C ASP A 10 -3.94 21.78 4.29
N ASP A 11 -4.52 20.99 5.19
CA ASP A 11 -3.80 20.37 6.30
C ASP A 11 -3.91 18.84 6.27
N ILE A 12 -2.77 18.17 6.38
CA ILE A 12 -2.68 16.71 6.55
C ILE A 12 -2.99 16.39 8.02
N ARG A 13 -3.94 15.49 8.27
CA ARG A 13 -4.39 15.11 9.61
C ARG A 13 -4.22 13.61 9.82
N PHE A 14 -3.43 13.22 10.80
CA PHE A 14 -3.17 11.79 11.08
C PHE A 14 -2.81 11.56 12.55
N LEU A 15 -2.76 10.31 12.97
CA LEU A 15 -2.21 9.92 14.27
C LEU A 15 -0.78 9.43 14.11
N PHE A 16 0.15 10.00 14.86
CA PHE A 16 1.51 9.49 15.02
C PHE A 16 1.62 8.77 16.36
N GLY A 17 1.67 7.44 16.34
CA GLY A 17 1.35 6.68 17.52
C GLY A 17 -0.09 6.98 17.96
N ASN A 18 -0.24 7.52 19.15
CA ASN A 18 -1.52 7.97 19.69
C ASN A 18 -1.71 9.49 19.66
N GLU A 19 -0.74 10.25 19.16
CA GLU A 19 -0.77 11.71 19.13
C GLU A 19 -1.32 12.23 17.80
N GLU A 20 -2.20 13.22 17.86
CA GLU A 20 -2.68 13.91 16.66
C GLU A 20 -1.58 14.78 16.07
N ARG A 21 -1.46 14.72 14.75
CA ARG A 21 -0.62 15.62 13.96
C ARG A 21 -1.48 16.33 12.93
N ARG A 22 -1.23 17.63 12.78
CA ARG A 22 -1.78 18.46 11.72
C ARG A 22 -0.64 19.21 11.07
N LEU A 23 -0.39 18.94 9.81
CA LEU A 23 0.74 19.50 9.07
C LEU A 23 0.24 20.33 7.92
N ARG A 24 0.79 21.54 7.77
CA ARG A 24 0.59 22.46 6.65
C ARG A 24 1.93 22.73 5.99
N ASP A 25 1.90 23.27 4.79
CA ASP A 25 3.09 23.68 4.03
C ASP A 25 4.13 22.54 3.86
N VAL A 26 3.66 21.31 3.81
CA VAL A 26 4.52 20.13 3.60
C VAL A 26 4.77 19.93 2.12
N ASP A 27 6.02 19.70 1.72
CA ASP A 27 6.33 19.26 0.36
C ASP A 27 5.50 17.99 0.02
N PRO A 28 4.62 18.03 -1.00
CA PRO A 28 3.78 16.88 -1.35
C PRO A 28 4.54 15.60 -1.65
N GLN A 29 5.83 15.69 -1.96
CA GLN A 29 6.70 14.57 -2.29
C GLN A 29 7.65 14.18 -1.15
N MET A 30 7.54 14.86 0.00
CA MET A 30 8.29 14.44 1.20
C MET A 30 7.90 13.02 1.57
N THR A 31 8.88 12.12 1.68
CA THR A 31 8.61 10.76 2.11
C THR A 31 8.36 10.68 3.62
N VAL A 32 7.57 9.71 4.04
CA VAL A 32 7.33 9.42 5.47
C VAL A 32 8.66 9.16 6.18
N LEU A 33 9.59 8.47 5.53
CA LEU A 33 10.93 8.21 6.08
C LEU A 33 11.71 9.51 6.34
N SER A 34 11.72 10.43 5.36
CA SER A 34 12.41 11.72 5.52
C SER A 34 11.80 12.54 6.65
N TRP A 35 10.46 12.62 6.72
CA TRP A 35 9.76 13.32 7.80
C TRP A 35 10.09 12.73 9.18
N LEU A 36 10.03 11.40 9.32
CA LEU A 36 10.38 10.72 10.58
C LEU A 36 11.79 11.09 11.04
N ARG A 37 12.76 11.05 10.13
CA ARG A 37 14.17 11.22 10.47
C ARG A 37 14.59 12.68 10.63
N LEU A 38 14.07 13.57 9.79
CA LEU A 38 14.52 14.99 9.74
C LEU A 38 13.66 15.90 10.61
N ASN A 39 12.35 15.68 10.65
CA ASN A 39 11.40 16.53 11.40
C ASN A 39 11.14 15.97 12.80
N GLU A 40 10.67 14.72 12.93
CA GLU A 40 10.35 14.11 14.21
C GLU A 40 11.58 13.57 14.97
N ARG A 41 12.73 13.49 14.33
CA ARG A 41 13.97 12.92 14.91
C ARG A 41 13.82 11.47 15.38
N LYS A 42 12.84 10.73 14.83
CA LYS A 42 12.61 9.31 15.08
C LYS A 42 13.49 8.49 14.12
N THR A 43 14.69 8.16 14.57
CA THR A 43 15.73 7.54 13.72
C THR A 43 15.77 6.01 13.80
N GLY A 44 14.83 5.38 14.52
CA GLY A 44 14.65 3.93 14.54
C GLY A 44 14.34 3.38 13.14
N THR A 45 13.45 4.03 12.40
CA THR A 45 13.20 3.71 10.98
C THR A 45 14.41 4.10 10.14
N LYS A 46 14.98 3.12 9.40
CA LYS A 46 16.27 3.27 8.69
C LYS A 46 16.08 3.47 7.18
N GLU A 47 17.01 4.17 6.55
CA GLU A 47 17.12 4.22 5.10
C GLU A 47 18.21 3.28 4.63
N GLY A 48 17.86 2.23 3.89
CA GLY A 48 18.80 1.32 3.26
C GLY A 48 18.85 1.50 1.74
N CYS A 49 17.75 1.25 1.05
CA CYS A 49 17.69 1.27 -0.42
C CYS A 49 16.99 2.50 -1.00
N ALA A 50 16.05 3.12 -0.27
CA ALA A 50 15.17 4.20 -0.74
C ALA A 50 14.35 3.84 -2.00
N GLU A 51 14.00 2.55 -2.17
CA GLU A 51 13.24 2.04 -3.33
C GLU A 51 12.20 0.98 -2.97
N GLY A 52 11.99 0.73 -1.65
CA GLY A 52 10.97 -0.22 -1.20
C GLY A 52 11.40 -1.68 -1.19
N ASP A 53 12.70 -1.99 -1.39
CA ASP A 53 13.19 -3.37 -1.50
C ASP A 53 13.72 -3.93 -0.16
N CYS A 54 14.56 -3.21 0.57
CA CYS A 54 15.31 -3.78 1.70
C CYS A 54 14.53 -3.92 3.02
N GLY A 55 13.38 -3.26 3.16
CA GLY A 55 12.52 -3.29 4.34
C GLY A 55 13.06 -2.60 5.60
N ALA A 56 14.26 -2.00 5.59
CA ALA A 56 14.80 -1.30 6.75
C ALA A 56 13.95 -0.09 7.19
N CYS A 57 13.12 0.43 6.29
CA CYS A 57 12.17 1.51 6.51
C CYS A 57 10.73 1.05 6.81
N THR A 58 10.50 -0.23 7.08
CA THR A 58 9.16 -0.74 7.35
C THR A 58 8.51 -0.02 8.53
N VAL A 59 7.29 0.47 8.31
CA VAL A 59 6.39 1.05 9.29
C VAL A 59 5.01 0.41 9.16
N ILE A 60 4.11 0.67 10.10
CA ILE A 60 2.72 0.23 10.00
C ILE A 60 1.81 1.43 9.79
N LEU A 61 0.94 1.32 8.82
CA LEU A 61 -0.21 2.20 8.65
C LEU A 61 -1.47 1.50 9.16
N GLY A 62 -2.22 2.23 10.00
CA GLY A 62 -3.55 1.85 10.43
C GLY A 62 -4.60 2.71 9.71
N GLU A 63 -5.64 2.07 9.20
CA GLU A 63 -6.79 2.72 8.57
C GLU A 63 -8.07 2.21 9.22
N PRO A 64 -9.12 3.06 9.40
CA PRO A 64 -10.44 2.57 9.76
C PRO A 64 -10.93 1.56 8.73
N ASP A 65 -11.47 0.42 9.20
CA ASP A 65 -11.95 -0.66 8.33
C ASP A 65 -13.38 -0.44 7.79
N GLY A 66 -14.01 0.65 8.20
CA GLY A 66 -15.41 0.98 7.87
C GLY A 66 -16.43 0.22 8.72
N MET A 67 -16.01 -0.70 9.58
CA MET A 67 -16.85 -1.50 10.48
C MET A 67 -16.67 -1.14 11.96
N GLY A 68 -15.97 -0.03 12.23
CA GLY A 68 -15.71 0.47 13.59
C GLY A 68 -14.43 -0.07 14.23
N SER A 69 -13.53 -0.66 13.45
CA SER A 69 -12.24 -1.14 13.89
C SER A 69 -11.10 -0.64 13.00
N MET A 70 -9.89 -1.10 13.24
CA MET A 70 -8.68 -0.72 12.50
C MET A 70 -8.13 -1.88 11.70
N ARG A 71 -7.71 -1.59 10.48
CA ARG A 71 -6.88 -2.46 9.66
C ARG A 71 -5.45 -1.93 9.68
N TYR A 72 -4.51 -2.79 10.04
CA TYR A 72 -3.09 -2.47 10.08
C TYR A 72 -2.34 -3.14 8.94
N ARG A 73 -1.35 -2.42 8.34
CA ARG A 73 -0.55 -2.93 7.24
C ARG A 73 0.88 -2.40 7.30
N THR A 74 1.85 -3.28 7.08
CA THR A 74 3.23 -2.86 6.84
C THR A 74 3.36 -2.19 5.48
N VAL A 75 4.12 -1.09 5.42
CA VAL A 75 4.50 -0.39 4.20
C VAL A 75 5.96 0.09 4.28
N ASN A 76 6.54 0.47 3.15
CA ASN A 76 7.89 1.03 3.08
C ASN A 76 7.84 2.56 3.16
N ALA A 77 8.25 3.14 4.29
CA ALA A 77 8.22 4.58 4.54
C ALA A 77 9.07 5.40 3.55
N CYS A 78 10.05 4.80 2.88
CA CYS A 78 10.91 5.50 1.92
C CYS A 78 10.20 5.86 0.61
N ILE A 79 9.08 5.21 0.27
CA ILE A 79 8.31 5.43 -0.95
C ILE A 79 6.86 5.87 -0.70
N GLN A 80 6.47 6.04 0.56
CA GLN A 80 5.20 6.65 0.95
C GLN A 80 5.37 8.15 1.12
N PHE A 81 4.51 8.96 0.50
CA PHE A 81 4.54 10.42 0.65
C PHE A 81 3.70 10.86 1.84
N MET A 82 4.12 11.93 2.51
CA MET A 82 3.45 12.44 3.73
C MET A 82 1.94 12.68 3.56
N PRO A 83 1.45 13.27 2.45
CA PRO A 83 0.01 13.50 2.31
C PRO A 83 -0.83 12.23 2.27
N THR A 84 -0.24 11.06 1.95
CA THR A 84 -0.96 9.78 1.95
C THR A 84 -1.30 9.28 3.35
N LEU A 85 -0.76 9.91 4.40
CA LEU A 85 -1.08 9.61 5.80
C LEU A 85 -2.41 10.21 6.27
N ASP A 86 -3.01 11.08 5.47
CA ASP A 86 -4.27 11.74 5.86
C ASP A 86 -5.35 10.74 6.26
N GLY A 87 -5.94 10.95 7.45
CA GLY A 87 -6.95 10.04 8.00
C GLY A 87 -6.41 8.69 8.52
N LYS A 88 -5.10 8.52 8.67
CA LYS A 88 -4.46 7.25 9.05
C LYS A 88 -3.68 7.35 10.36
N GLN A 89 -3.30 6.19 10.90
CA GLN A 89 -2.35 6.09 12.03
C GLN A 89 -1.01 5.60 11.50
N LEU A 90 0.07 6.28 11.85
CA LEU A 90 1.44 5.85 11.60
C LEU A 90 2.06 5.29 12.88
N LEU A 91 2.51 4.02 12.83
CA LEU A 91 3.24 3.36 13.90
C LEU A 91 4.67 3.04 13.45
N THR A 92 5.63 3.35 14.31
CA THR A 92 7.05 3.04 14.14
C THR A 92 7.54 2.20 15.32
N VAL A 93 8.75 1.70 15.24
CA VAL A 93 9.36 0.86 16.28
C VAL A 93 9.39 1.56 17.66
N GLU A 94 9.45 2.89 17.69
CA GLU A 94 9.45 3.69 18.92
C GLU A 94 8.11 3.64 19.67
N HIS A 95 7.01 3.30 18.99
CA HIS A 95 5.68 3.23 19.60
C HIS A 95 5.33 1.87 20.21
N LEU A 96 6.23 0.89 20.12
CA LEU A 96 5.95 -0.46 20.64
C LEU A 96 6.30 -0.62 22.11
N LYS A 97 7.28 0.14 22.58
CA LYS A 97 7.66 0.13 23.99
C LYS A 97 6.57 0.75 24.84
N SER A 98 6.22 0.10 25.93
CA SER A 98 5.24 0.61 26.88
C SER A 98 5.77 1.81 27.68
N ASP A 99 4.87 2.62 28.26
CA ASP A 99 5.22 3.83 29.02
C ASP A 99 6.05 3.51 30.29
N ASP A 100 5.87 2.32 30.87
CA ASP A 100 6.66 1.83 32.01
C ASP A 100 8.06 1.33 31.62
N GLY A 101 8.36 1.36 30.31
CA GLY A 101 9.65 0.93 29.77
C GLY A 101 9.72 -0.55 29.42
N SER A 102 8.67 -1.35 29.63
CA SER A 102 8.64 -2.75 29.21
C SER A 102 8.66 -2.88 27.70
N LEU A 103 9.34 -3.93 27.22
CA LEU A 103 9.40 -4.25 25.80
C LEU A 103 8.11 -4.94 25.35
N HIS A 104 7.66 -4.62 24.15
CA HIS A 104 6.61 -5.40 23.48
C HIS A 104 7.06 -6.86 23.30
N PRO A 105 6.16 -7.87 23.34
CA PRO A 105 6.52 -9.29 23.14
C PRO A 105 7.42 -9.56 21.94
N VAL A 106 7.18 -8.89 20.82
CA VAL A 106 8.03 -8.98 19.62
C VAL A 106 9.45 -8.46 19.87
N GLN A 107 9.59 -7.34 20.56
CA GLN A 107 10.91 -6.78 20.89
C GLN A 107 11.65 -7.69 21.89
N GLN A 108 10.94 -8.18 22.89
CA GLN A 108 11.48 -9.13 23.88
C GLN A 108 11.95 -10.42 23.21
N ALA A 109 11.14 -10.99 22.31
CA ALA A 109 11.50 -12.19 21.56
C ALA A 109 12.76 -11.99 20.72
N MET A 110 12.91 -10.84 20.04
CA MET A 110 14.11 -10.50 19.27
C MET A 110 15.37 -10.42 20.14
N VAL A 111 15.26 -9.94 21.38
CA VAL A 111 16.36 -9.93 22.35
C VAL A 111 16.72 -11.36 22.77
N GLU A 112 15.73 -12.15 23.18
CA GLU A 112 15.93 -13.50 23.74
C GLU A 112 16.42 -14.52 22.71
N THR A 113 16.09 -14.36 21.44
CA THR A 113 16.57 -15.21 20.36
C THR A 113 17.84 -14.72 19.69
N HIS A 114 18.41 -13.59 20.16
CA HIS A 114 19.55 -12.94 19.52
C HIS A 114 19.28 -12.57 18.04
N GLY A 115 18.06 -12.12 17.73
CA GLY A 115 17.59 -11.77 16.39
C GLY A 115 18.25 -10.52 15.77
N SER A 116 19.21 -9.91 16.46
CA SER A 116 19.92 -8.69 16.03
C SER A 116 21.41 -8.82 16.24
N GLN A 117 22.21 -8.29 15.28
CA GLN A 117 23.66 -8.15 15.42
C GLN A 117 24.08 -6.69 15.21
N CYS A 118 24.23 -6.20 13.96
CA CYS A 118 24.59 -4.79 13.73
C CYS A 118 23.45 -3.80 14.05
N GLY A 119 22.19 -4.26 14.14
CA GLY A 119 21.02 -3.47 14.51
C GLY A 119 20.36 -2.69 13.37
N PHE A 120 20.96 -2.60 12.18
CA PHE A 120 20.46 -1.74 11.10
C PHE A 120 19.08 -2.20 10.58
N CYS A 121 18.90 -3.47 10.28
CA CYS A 121 17.65 -4.03 9.80
C CYS A 121 16.61 -4.29 10.91
N THR A 122 17.05 -4.32 12.17
CA THR A 122 16.24 -4.76 13.32
C THR A 122 14.91 -4.01 13.45
N PRO A 123 14.85 -2.66 13.36
CA PRO A 123 13.56 -1.96 13.45
C PRO A 123 12.56 -2.39 12.39
N GLY A 124 13.00 -2.59 11.15
CA GLY A 124 12.14 -3.05 10.05
C GLY A 124 11.59 -4.45 10.32
N PHE A 125 12.42 -5.39 10.78
CA PHE A 125 11.96 -6.72 11.18
C PHE A 125 10.98 -6.66 12.35
N VAL A 126 11.26 -5.86 13.36
CA VAL A 126 10.36 -5.69 14.51
C VAL A 126 8.98 -5.22 14.03
N MET A 127 8.90 -4.29 13.08
CA MET A 127 7.61 -3.82 12.55
C MET A 127 6.90 -4.90 11.73
N SER A 128 7.61 -5.71 10.95
CA SER A 128 7.01 -6.85 10.23
C SER A 128 6.55 -7.96 11.17
N LEU A 129 7.31 -8.26 12.20
CA LEU A 129 6.92 -9.19 13.26
C LEU A 129 5.73 -8.65 14.09
N TYR A 130 5.67 -7.35 14.33
CA TYR A 130 4.54 -6.73 15.02
C TYR A 130 3.24 -6.84 14.20
N GLN A 131 3.33 -6.68 12.87
CA GLN A 131 2.18 -6.95 11.99
C GLN A 131 1.74 -8.41 12.09
N LEU A 132 2.69 -9.35 12.07
CA LEU A 132 2.39 -10.77 12.21
C LEU A 132 1.73 -11.08 13.57
N TRP A 133 2.21 -10.46 14.64
CA TRP A 133 1.63 -10.54 15.98
C TRP A 133 0.21 -9.98 16.03
N LEU A 134 -0.07 -8.84 15.37
CA LEU A 134 -1.41 -8.24 15.25
C LEU A 134 -2.39 -9.11 14.45
N ASP A 135 -1.87 -9.94 13.54
CA ASP A 135 -2.64 -10.88 12.72
C ASP A 135 -2.92 -12.22 13.47
N GLY A 136 -2.45 -12.36 14.70
CA GLY A 136 -2.68 -13.55 15.54
C GLY A 136 -1.44 -14.42 15.74
N GLY A 137 -0.29 -14.06 15.17
CA GLY A 137 0.94 -14.87 15.21
C GLY A 137 0.95 -15.98 14.17
N GLU A 138 2.06 -16.69 14.11
CA GLU A 138 2.25 -17.78 13.14
C GLU A 138 3.38 -18.72 13.59
N ASP A 139 3.17 -20.01 13.46
CA ASP A 139 4.16 -21.05 13.78
C ASP A 139 4.74 -21.72 12.52
N ASP A 140 4.01 -21.69 11.39
CA ASP A 140 4.49 -22.23 10.14
C ASP A 140 5.65 -21.41 9.57
N ARG A 141 6.73 -22.09 9.26
CA ARG A 141 7.94 -21.45 8.73
C ARG A 141 7.71 -20.78 7.37
N GLY A 142 6.86 -21.36 6.52
CA GLY A 142 6.55 -20.81 5.20
C GLY A 142 5.81 -19.48 5.33
N ALA A 143 4.78 -19.43 6.15
CA ALA A 143 4.00 -18.23 6.42
C ALA A 143 4.83 -17.12 7.10
N ILE A 144 5.72 -17.50 8.04
CA ILE A 144 6.68 -16.54 8.64
C ILE A 144 7.63 -15.98 7.57
N ASN A 145 8.17 -16.84 6.70
CA ASN A 145 9.05 -16.41 5.61
C ASN A 145 8.33 -15.44 4.68
N ASP A 146 7.07 -15.70 4.30
CA ASP A 146 6.25 -14.80 3.48
C ASP A 146 6.01 -13.44 4.16
N ALA A 147 5.77 -13.44 5.47
CA ALA A 147 5.59 -12.21 6.24
C ALA A 147 6.88 -11.36 6.30
N LEU A 148 8.05 -12.01 6.29
CA LEU A 148 9.35 -11.39 6.44
C LEU A 148 10.11 -11.20 5.11
N ALA A 149 9.60 -11.71 3.99
CA ALA A 149 10.27 -11.68 2.68
C ALA A 149 10.71 -10.27 2.25
N GLY A 150 9.99 -9.23 2.69
CA GLY A 150 10.31 -7.82 2.43
C GLY A 150 11.39 -7.21 3.32
N ASN A 151 12.07 -7.98 4.16
CA ASN A 151 13.08 -7.47 5.09
C ASN A 151 14.42 -8.20 4.87
N LEU A 152 15.47 -7.46 4.56
CA LEU A 152 16.79 -8.02 4.32
C LEU A 152 17.70 -7.89 5.55
N CYS A 153 18.41 -8.98 5.88
CA CYS A 153 19.45 -9.01 6.91
C CYS A 153 20.69 -9.69 6.38
N ARG A 154 21.86 -9.08 6.56
CA ARG A 154 23.14 -9.66 6.14
C ARG A 154 23.84 -10.42 7.27
N CYS A 155 23.50 -10.16 8.53
CA CYS A 155 24.29 -10.59 9.67
C CYS A 155 23.84 -11.92 10.28
N THR A 156 22.50 -12.11 10.50
CA THR A 156 21.95 -13.14 11.37
C THR A 156 21.70 -14.48 10.71
N GLY A 157 21.65 -14.52 9.37
CA GLY A 157 21.19 -15.71 8.64
C GLY A 157 19.69 -16.01 8.81
N TYR A 158 18.90 -15.06 9.34
CA TYR A 158 17.43 -15.09 9.53
C TYR A 158 16.90 -16.08 10.58
N GLY A 159 17.60 -17.18 10.86
CA GLY A 159 17.13 -18.21 11.81
C GLY A 159 16.64 -17.65 13.14
N PRO A 160 17.45 -16.83 13.85
CA PRO A 160 17.05 -16.21 15.12
C PRO A 160 15.82 -15.29 14.99
N ILE A 161 15.62 -14.64 13.84
CA ILE A 161 14.47 -13.76 13.60
C ILE A 161 13.20 -14.58 13.40
N ILE A 162 13.29 -15.71 12.67
CA ILE A 162 12.18 -16.64 12.49
C ILE A 162 11.78 -17.25 13.84
N GLU A 163 12.75 -17.57 14.68
CA GLU A 163 12.50 -18.07 16.04
C GLU A 163 11.85 -16.98 16.92
N ALA A 164 12.24 -15.71 16.75
CA ALA A 164 11.58 -14.60 17.41
C ALA A 164 10.10 -14.48 17.01
N ALA A 165 9.75 -14.74 15.73
CA ALA A 165 8.36 -14.74 15.29
C ALA A 165 7.52 -15.75 16.06
N ARG A 166 8.00 -17.01 16.15
CA ARG A 166 7.35 -18.09 16.89
C ARG A 166 7.22 -17.77 18.38
N LYS A 167 8.31 -17.29 18.97
CA LYS A 167 8.37 -16.98 20.39
C LYS A 167 7.46 -15.82 20.79
N ALA A 168 7.33 -14.82 19.93
CA ALA A 168 6.47 -13.66 20.17
C ALA A 168 4.99 -14.05 20.21
N GLY A 169 4.61 -15.13 19.52
CA GLY A 169 3.22 -15.53 19.35
C GLY A 169 2.39 -14.47 18.64
N GLY A 170 1.16 -14.29 19.06
CA GLY A 170 0.25 -13.29 18.51
C GLY A 170 -0.83 -12.86 19.51
N ILE A 171 -1.50 -11.77 19.22
CA ILE A 171 -2.66 -11.33 19.99
C ILE A 171 -3.91 -12.05 19.49
N SER A 172 -4.79 -12.44 20.40
CA SER A 172 -6.08 -12.99 20.00
C SER A 172 -6.93 -11.93 19.29
N ALA A 173 -7.54 -12.31 18.17
CA ALA A 173 -8.51 -11.46 17.49
C ALA A 173 -9.70 -11.09 18.38
N THR A 174 -9.97 -11.87 19.42
CA THR A 174 -11.04 -11.65 20.39
C THR A 174 -10.57 -10.97 21.68
N ASP A 175 -9.30 -10.54 21.76
CA ASP A 175 -8.80 -9.83 22.92
C ASP A 175 -9.60 -8.52 23.12
N PRO A 176 -10.30 -8.34 24.26
CA PRO A 176 -11.20 -7.22 24.45
C PRO A 176 -10.47 -5.88 24.60
N VAL A 177 -9.22 -5.89 25.09
CA VAL A 177 -8.42 -4.67 25.25
C VAL A 177 -7.98 -4.18 23.88
N GLU A 178 -7.50 -5.09 23.03
CA GLU A 178 -7.10 -4.76 21.66
C GLU A 178 -8.29 -4.32 20.81
N GLN A 179 -9.43 -5.02 20.90
CA GLN A 179 -10.66 -4.62 20.18
C GLN A 179 -11.10 -3.21 20.57
N LYS A 180 -11.10 -2.91 21.89
CA LYS A 180 -11.42 -1.57 22.37
C LYS A 180 -10.42 -0.54 21.84
N ARG A 181 -9.13 -0.82 21.93
CA ARG A 181 -8.07 0.06 21.40
C ARG A 181 -8.26 0.38 19.92
N ARG A 182 -8.53 -0.65 19.09
CA ARG A 182 -8.81 -0.46 17.65
C ARG A 182 -10.04 0.39 17.43
N SER A 183 -11.12 0.15 18.16
CA SER A 183 -12.36 0.91 18.02
C SER A 183 -12.19 2.38 18.44
N ASP A 184 -11.48 2.65 19.53
CA ASP A 184 -11.22 4.00 20.01
C ASP A 184 -10.38 4.79 18.96
N ILE A 185 -9.36 4.16 18.37
CA ILE A 185 -8.52 4.76 17.31
C ILE A 185 -9.33 5.02 16.03
N ALA A 186 -10.13 4.04 15.59
CA ALA A 186 -10.99 4.20 14.42
C ALA A 186 -11.97 5.36 14.60
N THR A 187 -12.55 5.49 15.78
CA THR A 187 -13.46 6.60 16.14
C THR A 187 -12.75 7.95 16.05
N ARG A 188 -11.54 8.06 16.62
CA ARG A 188 -10.73 9.30 16.60
C ARG A 188 -10.36 9.70 15.16
N LEU A 189 -9.86 8.76 14.35
CA LEU A 189 -9.49 9.03 12.95
C LEU A 189 -10.72 9.44 12.13
N THR A 190 -11.84 8.74 12.29
CA THR A 190 -13.09 9.09 11.59
C THR A 190 -13.57 10.49 11.98
N ALA A 191 -13.53 10.84 13.26
CA ALA A 191 -13.91 12.17 13.74
C ALA A 191 -12.99 13.27 13.18
N MET A 192 -11.70 12.99 13.04
CA MET A 192 -10.68 13.93 12.55
C MET A 192 -10.94 14.39 11.10
N ILE A 193 -11.48 13.48 10.26
CA ILE A 193 -11.73 13.75 8.83
C ILE A 193 -13.23 13.92 8.50
N LYS A 194 -14.13 13.73 9.47
CA LYS A 194 -15.58 13.86 9.27
C LYS A 194 -15.94 15.30 8.89
N GLY A 195 -16.63 15.45 7.77
CA GLY A 195 -17.03 16.76 7.26
C GLY A 195 -15.87 17.64 6.80
N ALA A 196 -14.64 17.14 6.85
CA ALA A 196 -13.51 17.82 6.24
C ALA A 196 -13.54 17.64 4.72
N GLY A 197 -13.32 18.70 3.98
CA GLY A 197 -13.21 18.67 2.52
C GLY A 197 -12.07 17.79 2.02
N MET A 198 -11.97 17.63 0.71
CA MET A 198 -10.85 16.95 0.04
C MET A 198 -9.52 17.59 0.46
N LEU A 199 -8.50 16.77 0.73
CA LEU A 199 -7.14 17.30 0.93
C LEU A 199 -6.62 17.85 -0.39
N ALA A 200 -6.29 19.14 -0.39
CA ALA A 200 -5.70 19.84 -1.52
C ALA A 200 -4.54 20.73 -1.01
N LEU A 201 -3.32 20.32 -1.32
CA LEU A 201 -2.12 21.09 -0.96
C LEU A 201 -1.67 21.89 -2.18
N GLU A 202 -1.50 23.19 -1.99
CA GLU A 202 -0.88 24.09 -2.97
C GLU A 202 0.33 24.75 -2.31
N THR A 203 1.51 24.28 -2.69
CA THR A 203 2.78 24.74 -2.11
C THR A 203 3.69 25.31 -3.20
N PRO A 204 4.71 26.10 -2.86
CA PRO A 204 5.68 26.58 -3.85
C PRO A 204 6.43 25.47 -4.61
N VAL A 205 6.40 24.24 -4.09
CA VAL A 205 7.16 23.11 -4.65
C VAL A 205 6.28 22.06 -5.34
N GLY A 206 4.96 22.24 -5.34
CA GLY A 206 4.03 21.36 -6.04
C GLY A 206 2.64 21.32 -5.43
N ARG A 207 1.70 20.75 -6.18
CA ARG A 207 0.30 20.58 -5.82
C ARG A 207 -0.04 19.10 -5.61
N TYR A 208 -0.98 18.86 -4.69
CA TYR A 208 -1.45 17.52 -4.39
C TYR A 208 -2.95 17.54 -4.11
N PHE A 209 -3.68 16.57 -4.66
CA PHE A 209 -5.12 16.40 -4.48
C PHE A 209 -5.43 14.97 -4.08
N ALA A 210 -6.31 14.79 -3.09
CA ALA A 210 -6.78 13.47 -2.65
C ALA A 210 -8.31 13.37 -2.78
N PRO A 211 -8.84 13.11 -4.00
CA PRO A 211 -10.27 12.89 -4.20
C PRO A 211 -10.77 11.69 -3.40
N ARG A 212 -12.05 11.73 -3.02
CA ARG A 212 -12.71 10.68 -2.23
C ARG A 212 -13.70 9.83 -3.04
N SER A 213 -14.03 10.31 -4.24
CA SER A 213 -14.89 9.60 -5.18
C SER A 213 -14.29 9.55 -6.57
N SER A 214 -14.73 8.60 -7.37
CA SER A 214 -14.32 8.49 -8.78
C SER A 214 -14.80 9.68 -9.63
N ASP A 215 -15.87 10.36 -9.22
CA ASP A 215 -16.35 11.57 -9.90
C ASP A 215 -15.46 12.78 -9.62
N GLU A 216 -15.01 12.95 -8.37
CA GLU A 216 -14.02 13.97 -8.03
C GLU A 216 -12.69 13.72 -8.76
N LEU A 217 -12.23 12.46 -8.81
CA LEU A 217 -11.03 12.06 -9.56
C LEU A 217 -11.17 12.40 -11.04
N ALA A 218 -12.30 12.05 -11.65
CA ALA A 218 -12.55 12.33 -13.06
C ALA A 218 -12.56 13.84 -13.35
N ALA A 219 -13.16 14.65 -12.48
CA ALA A 219 -13.16 16.09 -12.62
C ALA A 219 -11.76 16.70 -12.50
N LEU A 220 -10.96 16.20 -11.54
CA LEU A 220 -9.56 16.65 -11.35
C LEU A 220 -8.69 16.29 -12.54
N LEU A 221 -8.83 15.09 -13.11
CA LEU A 221 -8.03 14.68 -14.26
C LEU A 221 -8.41 15.41 -15.56
N VAL A 222 -9.67 15.84 -15.69
CA VAL A 222 -10.06 16.73 -16.78
C VAL A 222 -9.45 18.12 -16.60
N ALA A 223 -9.40 18.63 -15.37
CA ALA A 223 -8.79 19.92 -15.05
C ALA A 223 -7.25 19.89 -15.13
N HIS A 224 -6.65 18.75 -14.80
CA HIS A 224 -5.19 18.53 -14.76
C HIS A 224 -4.81 17.26 -15.56
N PRO A 225 -4.91 17.28 -16.90
CA PRO A 225 -4.75 16.08 -17.74
C PRO A 225 -3.33 15.50 -17.75
N ASP A 226 -2.33 16.29 -17.33
CA ASP A 226 -0.93 15.88 -17.21
C ASP A 226 -0.54 15.50 -15.75
N ALA A 227 -1.50 15.43 -14.82
CA ALA A 227 -1.24 15.07 -13.44
C ALA A 227 -0.67 13.66 -13.30
N THR A 228 0.24 13.50 -12.34
CA THR A 228 0.70 12.17 -11.94
C THR A 228 -0.34 11.53 -11.03
N VAL A 229 -0.92 10.41 -11.48
CA VAL A 229 -1.84 9.61 -10.66
C VAL A 229 -1.01 8.75 -9.71
N LEU A 230 -1.20 8.95 -8.40
CA LEU A 230 -0.53 8.22 -7.34
C LEU A 230 -1.50 7.23 -6.69
N ALA A 231 -1.16 5.94 -6.71
CA ALA A 231 -1.82 4.91 -5.92
C ALA A 231 -0.94 4.57 -4.69
N GLY A 232 -0.34 3.39 -4.64
CA GLY A 232 0.49 2.94 -3.52
C GLY A 232 1.94 3.45 -3.51
N GLY A 233 2.36 4.21 -4.51
CA GLY A 233 3.70 4.80 -4.58
C GLY A 233 4.83 3.81 -4.90
N THR A 234 4.56 2.55 -5.15
CA THR A 234 5.57 1.49 -5.31
C THR A 234 6.42 1.62 -6.57
N ASP A 235 6.00 2.43 -7.54
CA ASP A 235 6.80 2.84 -8.69
C ASP A 235 7.01 4.36 -8.68
N VAL A 236 5.93 5.15 -8.56
CA VAL A 236 6.00 6.63 -8.55
C VAL A 236 6.92 7.15 -7.43
N GLY A 237 6.99 6.47 -6.29
CA GLY A 237 7.93 6.79 -5.21
C GLY A 237 9.38 6.79 -5.68
N LEU A 238 9.75 5.85 -6.57
CA LEU A 238 11.11 5.76 -7.13
C LEU A 238 11.42 6.89 -8.11
N TRP A 239 10.41 7.43 -8.78
CA TRP A 239 10.62 8.61 -9.62
C TRP A 239 11.14 9.80 -8.82
N VAL A 240 10.71 9.92 -7.57
CA VAL A 240 11.18 10.97 -6.65
C VAL A 240 12.49 10.56 -5.99
N THR A 241 12.57 9.36 -5.40
CA THR A 241 13.73 8.99 -4.56
C THR A 241 14.96 8.56 -5.34
N LYS A 242 14.78 7.99 -6.55
CA LYS A 242 15.88 7.49 -7.39
C LYS A 242 16.11 8.34 -8.63
N MET A 243 15.03 8.78 -9.28
CA MET A 243 15.14 9.57 -10.50
C MET A 243 15.17 11.07 -10.22
N LEU A 244 14.97 11.49 -8.96
CA LEU A 244 14.96 12.88 -8.49
C LEU A 244 14.00 13.78 -9.27
N LYS A 245 12.89 13.20 -9.77
CA LYS A 245 11.85 13.93 -10.47
C LYS A 245 11.02 14.76 -9.52
N ARG A 246 10.57 15.93 -10.00
CA ARG A 246 9.50 16.69 -9.38
C ARG A 246 8.20 16.41 -10.11
N LEU A 247 7.16 16.09 -9.34
CA LEU A 247 5.83 15.75 -9.82
C LEU A 247 4.87 16.88 -9.45
N ASP A 248 4.19 17.47 -10.43
CA ASP A 248 3.21 18.53 -10.22
C ASP A 248 2.17 18.56 -11.34
N PRO A 249 0.88 18.46 -11.03
CA PRO A 249 0.33 18.05 -9.75
C PRO A 249 0.35 16.52 -9.54
N ILE A 250 0.19 16.10 -8.28
CA ILE A 250 -0.06 14.71 -7.89
C ILE A 250 -1.54 14.57 -7.56
N ILE A 251 -2.20 13.53 -8.07
CA ILE A 251 -3.57 13.15 -7.69
C ILE A 251 -3.53 11.75 -7.07
N TYR A 252 -3.82 11.68 -5.77
CA TYR A 252 -3.79 10.44 -4.99
C TYR A 252 -5.12 9.73 -5.02
N ILE A 253 -5.13 8.47 -5.48
CA ILE A 253 -6.36 7.67 -5.60
C ILE A 253 -6.60 6.73 -4.42
N GLY A 254 -5.69 6.67 -3.45
CA GLY A 254 -5.81 5.75 -2.31
C GLY A 254 -7.00 6.05 -1.39
N ASP A 255 -7.61 7.23 -1.47
CA ASP A 255 -8.80 7.60 -0.68
C ASP A 255 -10.10 7.51 -1.50
N VAL A 256 -10.05 7.14 -2.77
CA VAL A 256 -11.22 6.97 -3.65
C VAL A 256 -11.92 5.66 -3.32
N ALA A 257 -13.01 5.72 -2.58
CA ALA A 257 -13.72 4.54 -2.08
C ALA A 257 -14.26 3.64 -3.21
N ASP A 258 -14.77 4.24 -4.29
CA ASP A 258 -15.35 3.52 -5.43
C ASP A 258 -14.33 2.61 -6.14
N LEU A 259 -13.04 2.96 -6.08
CA LEU A 259 -11.96 2.19 -6.71
C LEU A 259 -11.45 1.04 -5.84
N LYS A 260 -11.96 0.83 -4.63
CA LYS A 260 -11.48 -0.20 -3.68
C LYS A 260 -12.37 -1.44 -3.63
N SER A 261 -13.26 -1.65 -4.59
CA SER A 261 -14.19 -2.77 -4.57
C SER A 261 -13.70 -3.96 -5.40
N VAL A 262 -13.93 -5.17 -4.89
CA VAL A 262 -13.81 -6.43 -5.61
C VAL A 262 -15.20 -7.04 -5.67
N ARG A 263 -15.73 -7.29 -6.86
CA ARG A 263 -17.08 -7.80 -7.07
C ARG A 263 -17.07 -8.92 -8.10
N GLU A 264 -17.80 -9.99 -7.80
CA GLU A 264 -18.07 -11.06 -8.75
C GLU A 264 -19.48 -10.85 -9.33
N LYS A 265 -19.58 -10.80 -10.64
CA LYS A 265 -20.83 -10.68 -11.36
C LYS A 265 -20.72 -11.32 -12.75
N ASP A 266 -21.77 -12.02 -13.18
CA ASP A 266 -21.93 -12.57 -14.55
C ASP A 266 -20.73 -13.43 -15.01
N GLY A 267 -20.12 -14.20 -14.10
CA GLY A 267 -18.98 -15.06 -14.41
C GLY A 267 -17.64 -14.33 -14.57
N ALA A 268 -17.56 -13.08 -14.14
CA ALA A 268 -16.34 -12.28 -14.13
C ALA A 268 -16.08 -11.63 -12.76
N LEU A 269 -14.81 -11.40 -12.47
CA LEU A 269 -14.36 -10.64 -11.31
C LEU A 269 -14.06 -9.20 -11.76
N THR A 270 -14.76 -8.23 -11.18
CA THR A 270 -14.45 -6.80 -11.39
C THR A 270 -13.65 -6.30 -10.22
N ILE A 271 -12.45 -5.77 -10.49
CA ILE A 271 -11.50 -5.24 -9.51
C ILE A 271 -11.34 -3.74 -9.76
N GLY A 272 -11.67 -2.91 -8.78
CA GLY A 272 -11.42 -1.47 -8.85
C GLY A 272 -9.91 -1.16 -8.91
N ALA A 273 -9.51 -0.11 -9.62
CA ALA A 273 -8.11 0.20 -9.87
C ALA A 273 -7.29 0.51 -8.60
N GLY A 274 -7.95 0.94 -7.53
CA GLY A 274 -7.35 1.21 -6.22
C GLY A 274 -7.24 -0.01 -5.29
N VAL A 275 -7.69 -1.20 -5.72
CA VAL A 275 -7.57 -2.44 -4.93
C VAL A 275 -6.11 -2.86 -4.87
N THR A 276 -5.58 -3.04 -3.65
CA THR A 276 -4.21 -3.50 -3.45
C THR A 276 -4.04 -4.98 -3.82
N TYR A 277 -2.82 -5.41 -4.07
CA TYR A 277 -2.53 -6.82 -4.30
C TYR A 277 -2.91 -7.69 -3.10
N SER A 278 -2.68 -7.20 -1.87
CA SER A 278 -3.10 -7.92 -0.66
C SER A 278 -4.61 -8.11 -0.60
N ASP A 279 -5.41 -7.11 -1.02
CA ASP A 279 -6.88 -7.21 -1.03
C ASP A 279 -7.41 -8.04 -2.20
N ALA A 280 -6.73 -8.04 -3.34
CA ALA A 280 -7.12 -8.80 -4.53
C ALA A 280 -6.72 -10.29 -4.45
N HIS A 281 -5.72 -10.64 -3.62
CA HIS A 281 -5.06 -11.93 -3.61
C HIS A 281 -6.02 -13.12 -3.57
N ALA A 282 -6.91 -13.14 -2.57
CA ALA A 282 -7.85 -14.26 -2.39
C ALA A 282 -8.81 -14.40 -3.58
N ALA A 283 -9.35 -13.28 -4.09
CA ALA A 283 -10.27 -13.28 -5.21
C ALA A 283 -9.60 -13.71 -6.52
N LEU A 284 -8.37 -13.24 -6.77
CA LEU A 284 -7.57 -13.66 -7.92
C LEU A 284 -7.17 -15.13 -7.84
N GLY A 285 -6.85 -15.62 -6.64
CA GLY A 285 -6.57 -17.05 -6.39
C GLY A 285 -7.77 -17.97 -6.65
N MET A 286 -8.99 -17.46 -6.48
CA MET A 286 -10.22 -18.21 -6.83
C MET A 286 -10.48 -18.25 -8.34
N ILE A 287 -9.97 -17.30 -9.12
CA ILE A 287 -10.02 -17.34 -10.59
C ILE A 287 -9.13 -18.49 -11.11
N ALA A 288 -7.90 -18.55 -10.67
CA ALA A 288 -6.98 -19.65 -10.92
C ALA A 288 -5.89 -19.65 -9.82
N GLY A 289 -5.61 -20.83 -9.26
CA GLY A 289 -4.63 -20.95 -8.16
C GLY A 289 -3.24 -20.41 -8.50
N ASP A 290 -2.79 -20.60 -9.74
CA ASP A 290 -1.52 -20.06 -10.23
C ASP A 290 -1.48 -18.52 -10.27
N VAL A 291 -2.63 -17.84 -10.44
CA VAL A 291 -2.70 -16.37 -10.35
C VAL A 291 -2.55 -15.93 -8.90
N GLY A 292 -3.16 -16.65 -7.96
CA GLY A 292 -2.96 -16.39 -6.53
C GLY A 292 -1.48 -16.54 -6.14
N GLU A 293 -0.82 -17.62 -6.58
CA GLU A 293 0.61 -17.83 -6.33
C GLU A 293 1.49 -16.76 -6.99
N LEU A 294 1.17 -16.34 -8.21
CA LEU A 294 1.86 -15.24 -8.88
C LEU A 294 1.75 -13.95 -8.04
N VAL A 295 0.53 -13.61 -7.59
CA VAL A 295 0.29 -12.40 -6.76
C VAL A 295 1.02 -12.49 -5.43
N ARG A 296 1.06 -13.66 -4.76
CA ARG A 296 1.84 -13.88 -3.53
C ARG A 296 3.32 -13.50 -3.71
N ARG A 297 3.86 -13.76 -4.91
CA ARG A 297 5.26 -13.53 -5.28
C ARG A 297 5.52 -12.16 -5.91
N ILE A 298 4.55 -11.25 -5.97
CA ILE A 298 4.78 -9.87 -6.40
C ILE A 298 5.43 -9.09 -5.25
N GLY A 299 6.69 -8.77 -5.41
CA GLY A 299 7.45 -8.00 -4.42
C GLY A 299 7.34 -8.57 -3.00
N SER A 300 7.33 -7.69 -2.02
CA SER A 300 7.17 -8.02 -0.60
C SER A 300 5.74 -7.79 -0.12
N ARG A 301 5.44 -8.21 1.13
CA ARG A 301 4.18 -7.89 1.80
C ARG A 301 3.95 -6.38 1.86
N GLN A 302 4.98 -5.57 2.15
CA GLN A 302 4.93 -4.11 2.16
C GLN A 302 4.53 -3.54 0.78
N ILE A 303 5.06 -4.12 -0.28
CA ILE A 303 4.73 -3.75 -1.66
C ILE A 303 3.31 -4.16 -2.02
N ARG A 304 2.89 -5.39 -1.69
CA ARG A 304 1.52 -5.86 -1.97
C ARG A 304 0.46 -5.11 -1.17
N ASN A 305 0.78 -4.62 0.02
CA ASN A 305 -0.12 -3.81 0.85
C ASN A 305 -0.36 -2.41 0.29
N ALA A 306 0.55 -1.89 -0.51
CA ALA A 306 0.49 -0.55 -1.10
C ALA A 306 0.19 -0.58 -2.61
N GLY A 307 0.88 -1.41 -3.38
CA GLY A 307 0.73 -1.53 -4.81
C GLY A 307 -0.66 -2.04 -5.21
N THR A 308 -1.26 -1.43 -6.23
CA THR A 308 -2.62 -1.74 -6.69
C THR A 308 -2.60 -2.47 -8.04
N VAL A 309 -3.62 -3.30 -8.27
CA VAL A 309 -3.78 -4.01 -9.55
C VAL A 309 -3.90 -3.01 -10.70
N GLY A 310 -4.73 -1.98 -10.54
CA GLY A 310 -4.89 -0.93 -11.57
C GLY A 310 -3.63 -0.09 -11.76
N GLY A 311 -2.89 0.19 -10.70
CA GLY A 311 -1.62 0.93 -10.77
C GLY A 311 -0.55 0.16 -11.55
N ASN A 312 -0.44 -1.16 -11.37
CA ASN A 312 0.49 -1.99 -12.13
C ASN A 312 0.15 -2.01 -13.63
N ILE A 313 -1.14 -2.14 -13.97
CA ILE A 313 -1.61 -2.08 -15.35
C ILE A 313 -1.36 -0.69 -15.96
N ALA A 314 -1.80 0.37 -15.27
CA ALA A 314 -1.67 1.74 -15.75
C ALA A 314 -0.21 2.21 -15.87
N ASN A 315 0.69 1.68 -15.04
CA ASN A 315 2.13 1.94 -15.15
C ASN A 315 2.73 1.27 -16.39
N GLY A 316 2.26 0.07 -16.76
CA GLY A 316 2.72 -0.64 -17.95
C GLY A 316 4.20 -1.00 -17.93
N SER A 317 4.72 -1.32 -16.73
CA SER A 317 6.11 -1.78 -16.59
C SER A 317 6.35 -3.05 -17.40
N PRO A 318 7.48 -3.13 -18.16
CA PRO A 318 7.82 -4.34 -18.92
C PRO A 318 8.13 -5.55 -18.02
N ILE A 319 8.36 -5.31 -16.73
CA ILE A 319 8.57 -6.35 -15.71
C ILE A 319 7.33 -6.58 -14.85
N GLY A 320 6.18 -5.99 -15.19
CA GLY A 320 4.93 -6.19 -14.47
C GLY A 320 4.41 -7.62 -14.60
N ASP A 321 4.18 -8.30 -13.47
CA ASP A 321 3.78 -9.72 -13.47
C ASP A 321 2.33 -9.95 -13.89
N THR A 322 1.41 -9.04 -13.50
CA THR A 322 -0.02 -9.27 -13.69
C THR A 322 -0.53 -9.06 -15.10
N PRO A 323 -0.05 -8.10 -15.91
CA PRO A 323 -0.57 -7.92 -17.27
C PRO A 323 -0.54 -9.19 -18.12
N PRO A 324 0.57 -9.95 -18.23
CA PRO A 324 0.59 -11.17 -19.04
C PRO A 324 -0.41 -12.23 -18.57
N ALA A 325 -0.52 -12.41 -17.24
CA ALA A 325 -1.45 -13.37 -16.66
C ALA A 325 -2.91 -12.98 -16.90
N LEU A 326 -3.25 -11.72 -16.76
CA LEU A 326 -4.60 -11.21 -16.96
C LEU A 326 -4.97 -11.17 -18.45
N ILE A 327 -4.04 -10.86 -19.35
CA ILE A 327 -4.23 -10.97 -20.81
C ILE A 327 -4.57 -12.42 -21.19
N ALA A 328 -3.81 -13.39 -20.66
CA ALA A 328 -4.07 -14.81 -20.93
C ALA A 328 -5.45 -15.29 -20.42
N LEU A 329 -6.03 -14.61 -19.43
CA LEU A 329 -7.39 -14.82 -18.95
C LEU A 329 -8.45 -14.05 -19.77
N GLY A 330 -8.07 -13.27 -20.76
CA GLY A 330 -8.99 -12.44 -21.55
C GLY A 330 -9.53 -11.24 -20.78
N ALA A 331 -8.74 -10.70 -19.86
CA ALA A 331 -9.17 -9.56 -19.07
C ALA A 331 -9.41 -8.30 -19.92
N ARG A 332 -10.31 -7.46 -19.44
CA ARG A 332 -10.64 -6.15 -20.02
C ARG A 332 -10.45 -5.08 -18.97
N ILE A 333 -10.24 -3.85 -19.38
CA ILE A 333 -10.17 -2.69 -18.50
C ILE A 333 -11.26 -1.69 -18.85
N VAL A 334 -11.74 -1.02 -17.85
CA VAL A 334 -12.62 0.15 -18.00
C VAL A 334 -11.78 1.40 -17.83
N LEU A 335 -11.73 2.21 -18.87
CA LEU A 335 -11.11 3.53 -18.87
C LEU A 335 -12.19 4.59 -18.72
N ARG A 336 -11.90 5.64 -17.93
CA ARG A 336 -12.82 6.74 -17.68
C ARG A 336 -12.16 8.10 -17.91
N MET A 337 -12.89 9.01 -18.58
CA MET A 337 -12.56 10.42 -18.72
C MET A 337 -13.83 11.27 -18.50
N GLY A 338 -13.87 12.06 -17.45
CA GLY A 338 -15.10 12.76 -17.06
C GLY A 338 -16.26 11.78 -16.83
N ASP A 339 -17.35 11.94 -17.59
CA ASP A 339 -18.52 11.06 -17.52
C ASP A 339 -18.48 9.91 -18.55
N ILE A 340 -17.50 9.90 -19.43
CA ILE A 340 -17.37 8.90 -20.51
C ILE A 340 -16.56 7.71 -19.99
N ARG A 341 -17.07 6.50 -20.28
CA ARG A 341 -16.39 5.22 -20.04
C ARG A 341 -16.27 4.43 -21.31
N ARG A 342 -15.15 3.73 -21.47
CA ARG A 342 -14.96 2.76 -22.54
C ARG A 342 -14.26 1.51 -22.00
N GLU A 343 -14.59 0.37 -22.55
CA GLU A 343 -13.90 -0.88 -22.29
C GLU A 343 -12.90 -1.18 -23.39
N VAL A 344 -11.74 -1.69 -22.99
CA VAL A 344 -10.66 -2.11 -23.90
C VAL A 344 -10.21 -3.50 -23.47
N ALA A 345 -9.94 -4.39 -24.42
CA ALA A 345 -9.25 -5.64 -24.10
C ALA A 345 -7.85 -5.31 -23.54
N LEU A 346 -7.44 -5.99 -22.48
CA LEU A 346 -6.17 -5.64 -21.83
C LEU A 346 -4.98 -5.81 -22.77
N GLU A 347 -5.03 -6.77 -23.72
CA GLU A 347 -4.01 -6.97 -24.74
C GLU A 347 -3.87 -5.77 -25.69
N ASP A 348 -4.96 -5.06 -25.99
CA ASP A 348 -4.97 -3.89 -26.89
C ASP A 348 -4.56 -2.60 -26.17
N PHE A 349 -4.51 -2.60 -24.84
CA PHE A 349 -4.16 -1.41 -24.04
C PHE A 349 -2.68 -1.02 -24.20
N PHE A 350 -1.80 -1.98 -24.39
CA PHE A 350 -0.35 -1.74 -24.52
C PHE A 350 0.04 -1.64 -26.00
N ILE A 351 0.17 -0.41 -26.51
CA ILE A 351 0.49 -0.17 -27.93
C ILE A 351 1.96 -0.49 -28.23
N THR A 352 2.87 -0.01 -27.38
CA THR A 352 4.32 -0.25 -27.45
C THR A 352 4.94 0.11 -26.09
N TYR A 353 6.23 -0.12 -25.93
CA TYR A 353 6.95 0.23 -24.70
C TYR A 353 6.69 1.68 -24.28
N GLY A 354 6.19 1.87 -23.05
CA GLY A 354 5.87 3.18 -22.50
C GLY A 354 4.69 3.91 -23.15
N LYS A 355 3.97 3.28 -24.09
CA LYS A 355 2.80 3.87 -24.75
C LYS A 355 1.58 2.97 -24.62
N GLN A 356 0.52 3.54 -24.07
CA GLN A 356 -0.76 2.88 -23.82
C GLN A 356 -1.88 3.55 -24.62
N ASP A 357 -2.96 2.81 -24.89
CA ASP A 357 -4.21 3.33 -25.45
C ASP A 357 -5.00 4.06 -24.35
N ARG A 358 -4.46 5.17 -23.88
CA ARG A 358 -5.02 6.03 -22.86
C ARG A 358 -4.88 7.50 -23.25
N ALA A 359 -6.01 8.21 -23.35
CA ALA A 359 -6.00 9.65 -23.60
C ALA A 359 -5.51 10.44 -22.37
N LYS A 360 -5.07 11.67 -22.56
CA LYS A 360 -4.76 12.60 -21.47
C LYS A 360 -6.02 12.86 -20.64
N GLY A 361 -5.90 12.79 -19.31
CA GLY A 361 -7.03 12.90 -18.40
C GLY A 361 -7.88 11.65 -18.26
N GLU A 362 -7.57 10.57 -18.99
CA GLU A 362 -8.21 9.27 -18.86
C GLU A 362 -7.49 8.41 -17.81
N PHE A 363 -8.23 7.63 -17.03
CA PHE A 363 -7.67 6.74 -16.01
C PHE A 363 -8.31 5.35 -16.05
N VAL A 364 -7.59 4.36 -15.55
CA VAL A 364 -8.11 3.00 -15.34
C VAL A 364 -9.06 3.05 -14.13
N GLU A 365 -10.35 2.78 -14.37
CA GLU A 365 -11.37 2.75 -13.30
C GLU A 365 -11.48 1.35 -12.69
N SER A 366 -11.47 0.30 -13.53
CA SER A 366 -11.54 -1.08 -13.07
C SER A 366 -10.97 -2.07 -14.08
N ILE A 367 -10.72 -3.29 -13.61
CA ILE A 367 -10.29 -4.44 -14.38
C ILE A 367 -11.39 -5.50 -14.29
N ILE A 368 -11.77 -6.09 -15.43
CA ILE A 368 -12.74 -7.17 -15.53
C ILE A 368 -12.00 -8.43 -15.94
N VAL A 369 -11.99 -9.44 -15.06
CA VAL A 369 -11.28 -10.70 -15.27
C VAL A 369 -12.32 -11.81 -15.42
N PRO A 370 -12.52 -12.38 -16.63
CA PRO A 370 -13.44 -13.49 -16.81
C PRO A 370 -12.97 -14.73 -16.05
N LYS A 371 -13.91 -15.51 -15.52
CA LYS A 371 -13.58 -16.84 -15.02
C LYS A 371 -13.30 -17.78 -16.20
N PRO A 372 -12.24 -18.58 -16.13
CA PRO A 372 -11.97 -19.59 -17.14
C PRO A 372 -13.17 -20.53 -17.31
N ALA A 373 -13.46 -20.93 -18.55
CA ALA A 373 -14.50 -21.92 -18.81
C ALA A 373 -14.12 -23.27 -18.16
N ALA A 374 -15.12 -24.11 -17.90
CA ALA A 374 -14.90 -25.42 -17.34
C ALA A 374 -13.94 -26.24 -18.22
N GLY A 375 -12.93 -26.85 -17.62
CA GLY A 375 -11.91 -27.66 -18.32
C GLY A 375 -10.71 -26.87 -18.87
N VAL A 376 -10.74 -25.54 -18.83
CA VAL A 376 -9.55 -24.71 -19.18
C VAL A 376 -8.50 -24.86 -18.07
N GLN A 377 -7.28 -25.19 -18.47
CA GLN A 377 -6.12 -25.18 -17.57
C GLN A 377 -5.34 -23.89 -17.74
N PHE A 378 -5.08 -23.21 -16.65
CA PHE A 378 -4.27 -22.00 -16.60
C PHE A 378 -2.97 -22.29 -15.82
N LYS A 379 -1.84 -21.83 -16.38
CA LYS A 379 -0.53 -21.92 -15.71
C LYS A 379 0.20 -20.58 -15.83
N ALA A 380 0.80 -20.15 -14.73
CA ALA A 380 1.65 -18.98 -14.66
C ALA A 380 3.04 -19.37 -14.15
N TYR A 381 4.08 -18.95 -14.88
CA TYR A 381 5.48 -19.19 -14.52
C TYR A 381 6.17 -17.85 -14.33
N LYS A 382 6.59 -17.57 -13.08
CA LYS A 382 7.44 -16.42 -12.79
C LYS A 382 8.90 -16.83 -12.85
N ILE A 383 9.63 -16.28 -13.84
CA ILE A 383 11.06 -16.49 -14.01
C ILE A 383 11.78 -15.26 -13.46
N SER A 384 12.48 -15.43 -12.36
CA SER A 384 13.11 -14.36 -11.62
C SER A 384 14.43 -14.81 -11.01
N LYS A 385 15.27 -13.86 -10.59
CA LYS A 385 16.57 -14.17 -9.95
C LYS A 385 16.40 -14.84 -8.58
N ARG A 386 15.38 -14.45 -7.85
CA ARG A 386 15.03 -14.97 -6.52
C ARG A 386 13.63 -15.54 -6.57
N PHE A 387 13.37 -16.54 -5.74
CA PHE A 387 12.04 -17.15 -5.69
C PHE A 387 11.00 -16.17 -5.17
N ASP A 388 11.31 -15.48 -4.09
CA ASP A 388 10.46 -14.43 -3.51
C ASP A 388 11.15 -13.07 -3.62
N GLN A 389 10.36 -12.00 -3.58
CA GLN A 389 10.82 -10.61 -3.55
C GLN A 389 11.72 -10.26 -4.76
N ASP A 390 11.17 -10.36 -5.93
CA ASP A 390 11.88 -10.00 -7.16
C ASP A 390 11.20 -8.83 -7.85
#